data_19bc58ac5f2c79ea169a2865dac3728d
#
_entry.id   19bc58ac5f2c79ea169a2865dac3728d
#
_cell.length_a   1.000
_cell.length_b   1.000
_cell.length_c   1.000
_cell.angle_alpha   90.00
_cell.angle_beta   90.00
_cell.angle_gamma   90.00
#
_symmetry.space_group_name_H-M   'P 1'
#
loop_
_entity.id
_entity.type
_entity.pdbx_description
1 polymer ?
#
loop_
_entity_poly.entity_id
_entity_poly.type
_entity_poly.pdbx_seq_one_letter_code
_entity_poly.pdbx_strand_id
1 'polypeptide(L)'
;MKHRMNRRTLLKTIVSTAASVGLLRPGKNASAHDFTGYDTNYGVLVDLGRCVGCRSCEAACNREQGLPAPDIPFDDERVFEDEHPRRPDDAHYTVVNKYDSPLWEHPLFRKIQCNHCLEPACLTACFVNAYTKTPEGAVIYNPDVCVGCRTCMIACPFSIPAFKYGSAFEPRVMKCIFCYDTRLKNGRPPACVEACPMEALTFGNRRELLSIARRRISRKPDNYVDHIYGEHEAGGTSWLYISPAPFEQAGFDMSVPKQPILNFVKDFLAVVPMVLTIWPGLFAGIFLLCRNRNRNGRPEKSQETAVREEIDHESHGE
;
A
#
# COMPACT_ATOMS: atom_id res chain seq x y z
N MET A 1 24.44 5.65 51.86
CA MET A 1 23.15 6.31 52.08
C MET A 1 22.09 5.63 51.16
N LYS A 2 21.22 4.77 51.72
CA LYS A 2 20.18 4.05 50.99
C LYS A 2 18.94 4.92 51.01
N HIS A 3 18.63 5.65 49.92
CA HIS A 3 17.38 6.37 49.76
C HIS A 3 16.22 5.35 49.64
N ARG A 4 15.49 5.16 50.75
CA ARG A 4 14.20 4.44 50.72
C ARG A 4 13.16 5.34 50.02
N MET A 5 12.84 5.03 48.79
CA MET A 5 11.78 5.68 48.06
C MET A 5 10.43 5.31 48.69
N ASN A 6 9.74 6.29 49.28
CA ASN A 6 8.46 6.11 49.96
C ASN A 6 7.35 5.92 48.95
N ARG A 7 6.31 5.12 49.25
CA ARG A 7 5.15 4.84 48.40
C ARG A 7 4.50 6.11 47.83
N ARG A 8 4.45 7.19 48.66
CA ARG A 8 3.92 8.51 48.23
C ARG A 8 4.82 9.16 47.16
N THR A 9 6.14 9.00 47.17
CA THR A 9 7.06 9.55 46.19
C THR A 9 6.96 8.79 44.88
N LEU A 10 6.78 7.44 44.94
CA LEU A 10 6.59 6.61 43.74
C LEU A 10 5.27 6.95 43.02
N LEU A 11 4.17 7.10 43.77
CA LEU A 11 2.89 7.50 43.18
C LEU A 11 2.95 8.92 42.60
N LYS A 12 3.63 9.85 43.24
CA LYS A 12 3.82 11.20 42.68
C LYS A 12 4.66 11.23 41.41
N THR A 13 5.71 10.39 41.32
CA THR A 13 6.50 10.27 40.07
C THR A 13 5.71 9.61 38.95
N ILE A 14 4.90 8.60 39.23
CA ILE A 14 4.02 7.98 38.22
C ILE A 14 2.96 8.96 37.73
N VAL A 15 2.34 9.71 38.62
CA VAL A 15 1.33 10.72 38.25
C VAL A 15 1.96 11.90 37.49
N SER A 16 3.16 12.35 37.86
CA SER A 16 3.86 13.43 37.14
C SER A 16 4.36 12.99 35.75
N THR A 17 4.80 11.72 35.56
CA THR A 17 5.12 11.18 34.22
C THR A 17 3.86 10.99 33.38
N ALA A 18 2.74 10.54 33.94
CA ALA A 18 1.47 10.45 33.22
C ALA A 18 0.94 11.84 32.81
N ALA A 19 1.12 12.87 33.66
CA ALA A 19 0.76 14.24 33.33
C ALA A 19 1.65 14.86 32.24
N SER A 20 2.93 14.52 32.18
CA SER A 20 3.85 14.98 31.10
C SER A 20 3.58 14.28 29.77
N VAL A 21 3.09 13.04 29.77
CA VAL A 21 2.61 12.36 28.56
C VAL A 21 1.27 12.94 28.08
N GLY A 22 0.43 13.43 28.99
CA GLY A 22 -0.83 14.12 28.63
C GLY A 22 -0.62 15.52 28.04
N LEU A 23 0.59 16.09 28.13
CA LEU A 23 0.98 17.35 27.48
C LEU A 23 1.49 17.17 26.04
N LEU A 24 1.66 15.93 25.56
CA LEU A 24 1.65 15.65 24.14
C LEU A 24 0.21 15.91 23.65
N ARG A 25 -0.07 17.20 23.36
CA ARG A 25 -1.27 17.59 22.63
C ARG A 25 -1.41 16.60 21.48
N PRO A 26 -2.56 15.92 21.31
CA PRO A 26 -2.85 15.28 20.04
C PRO A 26 -2.63 16.37 19.01
N GLY A 27 -1.63 16.18 18.16
CA GLY A 27 -1.39 17.09 17.05
C GLY A 27 -2.76 17.29 16.44
N LYS A 28 -3.12 18.54 16.12
CA LYS A 28 -4.38 18.90 15.47
C LYS A 28 -4.70 17.76 14.54
N ASN A 29 -5.86 17.13 14.71
CA ASN A 29 -6.34 16.10 13.82
C ASN A 29 -5.98 16.57 12.43
N ALA A 30 -4.97 15.94 11.82
CA ALA A 30 -4.75 16.12 10.42
C ALA A 30 -6.05 15.58 9.84
N SER A 31 -6.99 16.47 9.61
CA SER A 31 -8.17 16.20 8.81
C SER A 31 -7.61 15.43 7.63
N ALA A 32 -8.09 14.22 7.41
CA ALA A 32 -7.76 13.50 6.22
C ALA A 32 -8.23 14.44 5.10
N HIS A 33 -7.33 15.31 4.65
CA HIS A 33 -7.55 16.07 3.44
C HIS A 33 -7.73 15.00 2.39
N ASP A 34 -8.89 14.98 1.76
CA ASP A 34 -9.08 14.23 0.54
C ASP A 34 -8.01 14.72 -0.43
N PHE A 35 -6.89 14.00 -0.48
CA PHE A 35 -5.80 14.36 -1.36
C PHE A 35 -6.28 14.15 -2.80
N THR A 36 -6.62 15.23 -3.46
CA THR A 36 -7.14 15.20 -4.84
C THR A 36 -6.03 15.11 -5.90
N GLY A 37 -4.80 14.88 -5.47
CA GLY A 37 -3.60 14.89 -6.31
C GLY A 37 -2.93 16.27 -6.35
N TYR A 38 -1.69 16.30 -6.85
CA TYR A 38 -0.99 17.55 -7.14
C TYR A 38 -1.62 18.26 -8.34
N ASP A 39 -1.51 19.56 -8.42
CA ASP A 39 -2.01 20.34 -9.57
C ASP A 39 -1.34 19.90 -10.88
N THR A 40 -0.10 19.45 -10.80
CA THR A 40 0.71 18.91 -11.89
C THR A 40 0.48 17.42 -12.16
N ASN A 41 -0.48 16.78 -11.49
CA ASN A 41 -0.71 15.33 -11.61
C ASN A 41 -1.32 14.99 -12.98
N TYR A 42 -0.52 14.38 -13.82
CA TYR A 42 -1.00 13.81 -15.08
C TYR A 42 -1.76 12.51 -14.85
N GLY A 43 -2.62 12.19 -15.78
CA GLY A 43 -3.38 10.96 -15.81
C GLY A 43 -3.63 10.46 -17.23
N VAL A 44 -4.34 9.36 -17.33
CA VAL A 44 -4.83 8.81 -18.58
C VAL A 44 -6.29 8.41 -18.40
N LEU A 45 -7.15 8.89 -19.27
CA LEU A 45 -8.52 8.45 -19.39
C LEU A 45 -8.58 7.31 -20.41
N VAL A 46 -9.09 6.18 -20.00
CA VAL A 46 -9.31 4.99 -20.82
C VAL A 46 -10.79 4.88 -21.14
N ASP A 47 -11.11 4.86 -22.42
CA ASP A 47 -12.46 4.67 -22.93
C ASP A 47 -12.60 3.23 -23.45
N LEU A 48 -13.28 2.37 -22.68
CA LEU A 48 -13.42 0.96 -23.04
C LEU A 48 -14.30 0.79 -24.30
N GLY A 49 -15.21 1.70 -24.56
CA GLY A 49 -16.06 1.67 -25.75
C GLY A 49 -15.30 1.96 -27.06
N ARG A 50 -14.09 2.53 -26.96
CA ARG A 50 -13.22 2.79 -28.11
C ARG A 50 -12.12 1.75 -28.30
N CYS A 51 -11.83 0.95 -27.27
CA CYS A 51 -10.76 -0.03 -27.32
C CYS A 51 -11.17 -1.23 -28.18
N VAL A 52 -10.34 -1.56 -29.16
CA VAL A 52 -10.56 -2.69 -30.09
C VAL A 52 -9.62 -3.88 -29.81
N GLY A 53 -8.87 -3.85 -28.70
CA GLY A 53 -8.01 -4.97 -28.32
C GLY A 53 -6.75 -5.13 -29.16
N CYS A 54 -6.35 -4.18 -29.98
CA CYS A 54 -5.21 -4.30 -30.91
C CYS A 54 -3.84 -4.47 -30.26
N ARG A 55 -3.71 -4.38 -28.94
CA ARG A 55 -2.48 -4.59 -28.16
C ARG A 55 -1.28 -3.69 -28.54
N SER A 56 -1.49 -2.67 -29.39
CA SER A 56 -0.40 -1.71 -29.73
C SER A 56 0.18 -1.03 -28.48
N CYS A 57 -0.63 -0.81 -27.44
CA CYS A 57 -0.20 -0.27 -26.16
C CYS A 57 0.71 -1.24 -25.38
N GLU A 58 0.50 -2.56 -25.47
CA GLU A 58 1.41 -3.58 -24.91
C GLU A 58 2.76 -3.54 -25.64
N ALA A 59 2.73 -3.60 -26.98
CA ALA A 59 3.92 -3.56 -27.83
C ALA A 59 4.76 -2.30 -27.60
N ALA A 60 4.11 -1.13 -27.50
CA ALA A 60 4.80 0.13 -27.21
C ALA A 60 5.42 0.15 -25.81
N CYS A 61 4.73 -0.39 -24.81
CA CYS A 61 5.25 -0.51 -23.45
C CYS A 61 6.46 -1.43 -23.40
N ASN A 62 6.39 -2.58 -24.07
CA ASN A 62 7.47 -3.56 -24.15
C ASN A 62 8.74 -2.91 -24.76
N ARG A 63 8.62 -2.22 -25.89
CA ARG A 63 9.74 -1.52 -26.54
C ARG A 63 10.32 -0.41 -25.67
N GLU A 64 9.46 0.44 -25.09
CA GLU A 64 9.88 1.59 -24.30
C GLU A 64 10.64 1.18 -23.02
N GLN A 65 10.24 0.05 -22.42
CA GLN A 65 10.82 -0.44 -21.16
C GLN A 65 11.91 -1.48 -21.37
N GLY A 66 12.21 -1.87 -22.61
CA GLY A 66 13.20 -2.91 -22.92
C GLY A 66 12.85 -4.26 -22.30
N LEU A 67 11.56 -4.64 -22.32
CA LEU A 67 11.09 -5.89 -21.75
C LEU A 67 11.37 -7.08 -22.69
N PRO A 68 11.41 -8.31 -22.18
CA PRO A 68 11.58 -9.51 -23.00
C PRO A 68 10.51 -9.60 -24.10
N ALA A 69 10.85 -10.28 -25.19
CA ALA A 69 9.86 -10.60 -26.22
C ALA A 69 8.75 -11.48 -25.64
N PRO A 70 7.48 -11.23 -25.98
CA PRO A 70 6.37 -12.06 -25.49
C PRO A 70 6.35 -13.41 -26.19
N ASP A 71 5.84 -14.43 -25.50
CA ASP A 71 5.65 -15.78 -26.07
C ASP A 71 4.65 -15.77 -27.23
N ILE A 72 3.58 -14.95 -27.10
CA ILE A 72 2.57 -14.74 -28.14
C ILE A 72 2.77 -13.34 -28.72
N PRO A 73 3.01 -13.18 -30.04
CA PRO A 73 3.16 -11.88 -30.67
C PRO A 73 2.02 -10.91 -30.37
N PHE A 74 2.29 -9.59 -30.38
CA PHE A 74 1.28 -8.59 -30.01
C PHE A 74 0.15 -8.46 -31.04
N ASP A 75 0.28 -8.95 -32.24
CA ASP A 75 -0.72 -9.00 -33.31
C ASP A 75 -1.50 -10.32 -33.36
N ASP A 76 -1.19 -11.25 -32.49
CA ASP A 76 -1.80 -12.58 -32.43
C ASP A 76 -2.99 -12.59 -31.44
N GLU A 77 -4.19 -12.85 -31.98
CA GLU A 77 -5.43 -12.87 -31.18
C GLU A 77 -5.58 -14.10 -30.28
N ARG A 78 -4.78 -15.15 -30.50
CA ARG A 78 -4.78 -16.36 -29.62
C ARG A 78 -4.55 -16.02 -28.15
N VAL A 79 -3.97 -14.87 -27.85
CA VAL A 79 -3.80 -14.37 -26.49
C VAL A 79 -5.14 -14.17 -25.73
N PHE A 80 -6.25 -14.08 -26.46
CA PHE A 80 -7.59 -13.91 -25.88
C PHE A 80 -8.39 -15.22 -25.77
N GLU A 81 -7.80 -16.35 -26.18
CA GLU A 81 -8.44 -17.68 -26.10
C GLU A 81 -8.34 -18.28 -24.69
N ASP A 82 -7.42 -17.78 -23.85
CA ASP A 82 -7.29 -18.23 -22.46
C ASP A 82 -8.51 -17.75 -21.64
N GLU A 83 -9.17 -18.69 -20.97
CA GLU A 83 -10.32 -18.42 -20.08
C GLU A 83 -9.93 -17.51 -18.89
N HIS A 84 -8.64 -17.46 -18.54
CA HIS A 84 -8.16 -16.70 -17.41
C HIS A 84 -7.60 -15.34 -17.85
N PRO A 85 -8.12 -14.22 -17.30
CA PRO A 85 -7.58 -12.90 -17.59
C PRO A 85 -6.11 -12.81 -17.21
N ARG A 86 -5.28 -12.37 -18.16
CA ARG A 86 -3.85 -12.13 -17.93
C ARG A 86 -3.65 -11.00 -16.91
N ARG A 87 -2.61 -11.09 -16.13
CA ARG A 87 -2.17 -10.04 -15.21
C ARG A 87 -0.80 -9.53 -15.63
N PRO A 88 -0.49 -8.25 -15.35
CA PRO A 88 0.88 -7.75 -15.44
C PRO A 88 1.84 -8.63 -14.62
N ASP A 89 2.99 -8.92 -15.20
CA ASP A 89 4.05 -9.73 -14.62
C ASP A 89 5.41 -9.04 -14.75
N ASP A 90 6.51 -9.75 -14.51
CA ASP A 90 7.86 -9.21 -14.61
C ASP A 90 8.34 -8.98 -16.07
N ALA A 91 7.68 -9.58 -17.06
CA ALA A 91 7.93 -9.38 -18.49
C ALA A 91 6.90 -8.44 -19.15
N HIS A 92 5.74 -8.23 -18.54
CA HIS A 92 4.63 -7.47 -19.11
C HIS A 92 4.11 -6.43 -18.11
N TYR A 93 4.50 -5.16 -18.24
CA TYR A 93 4.01 -4.08 -17.35
C TYR A 93 2.57 -3.67 -17.62
N THR A 94 2.02 -4.05 -18.76
CA THR A 94 0.64 -3.85 -19.13
C THR A 94 0.16 -4.99 -20.00
N VAL A 95 -1.10 -5.36 -19.81
CA VAL A 95 -1.79 -6.39 -20.61
C VAL A 95 -3.18 -5.87 -21.02
N VAL A 96 -3.69 -6.37 -22.14
CA VAL A 96 -5.07 -6.14 -22.58
C VAL A 96 -5.80 -7.46 -22.53
N ASN A 97 -6.94 -7.50 -21.87
CA ASN A 97 -7.83 -8.66 -21.81
C ASN A 97 -9.14 -8.37 -22.52
N LYS A 98 -9.74 -9.42 -23.07
CA LYS A 98 -11.06 -9.43 -23.69
C LYS A 98 -12.09 -9.91 -22.66
N TYR A 99 -13.24 -9.26 -22.65
CA TYR A 99 -14.39 -9.62 -21.83
C TYR A 99 -15.66 -9.55 -22.68
N ASP A 100 -16.51 -10.53 -22.54
CA ASP A 100 -17.84 -10.51 -23.18
C ASP A 100 -18.86 -9.95 -22.21
N SER A 101 -19.71 -9.07 -22.69
CA SER A 101 -20.75 -8.42 -21.92
C SER A 101 -22.12 -8.66 -22.58
N PRO A 102 -23.11 -9.16 -21.85
CA PRO A 102 -24.45 -9.32 -22.39
C PRO A 102 -25.17 -7.98 -22.65
N LEU A 103 -24.66 -6.88 -22.10
CA LEU A 103 -25.23 -5.54 -22.20
C LEU A 103 -24.55 -4.66 -23.25
N TRP A 104 -23.55 -5.21 -23.94
CA TRP A 104 -22.84 -4.49 -25.01
C TRP A 104 -22.60 -5.42 -26.19
N GLU A 105 -22.89 -4.96 -27.39
CA GLU A 105 -22.88 -5.76 -28.62
C GLU A 105 -21.48 -6.31 -29.00
N HIS A 106 -20.44 -5.56 -28.62
CA HIS A 106 -19.06 -5.89 -28.96
C HIS A 106 -18.27 -6.36 -27.72
N PRO A 107 -17.21 -7.16 -27.87
CA PRO A 107 -16.32 -7.47 -26.77
C PRO A 107 -15.73 -6.23 -26.14
N LEU A 108 -15.63 -6.21 -24.81
CA LEU A 108 -14.95 -5.15 -24.07
C LEU A 108 -13.46 -5.52 -23.94
N PHE A 109 -12.60 -4.58 -24.25
CA PHE A 109 -11.17 -4.74 -24.08
C PHE A 109 -10.67 -3.84 -22.94
N ARG A 110 -10.10 -4.44 -21.91
CA ARG A 110 -9.57 -3.73 -20.76
C ARG A 110 -8.06 -3.79 -20.72
N LYS A 111 -7.45 -2.63 -20.76
CA LYS A 111 -6.02 -2.46 -20.49
C LYS A 111 -5.77 -2.45 -18.98
N ILE A 112 -4.90 -3.33 -18.49
CA ILE A 112 -4.52 -3.48 -17.08
C ILE A 112 -3.06 -3.10 -16.92
N GLN A 113 -2.77 -2.21 -15.99
CA GLN A 113 -1.44 -1.75 -15.58
C GLN A 113 -1.52 -1.12 -14.18
N CYS A 114 -0.42 -0.63 -13.66
CA CYS A 114 -0.43 0.14 -12.41
C CYS A 114 -1.32 1.39 -12.55
N ASN A 115 -2.27 1.56 -11.65
CA ASN A 115 -3.20 2.69 -11.65
C ASN A 115 -2.58 3.99 -11.11
N HIS A 116 -1.34 3.95 -10.60
CA HIS A 116 -0.63 5.11 -10.06
C HIS A 116 -1.49 5.90 -9.08
N CYS A 117 -2.01 5.23 -8.03
CA CYS A 117 -2.89 5.79 -7.01
C CYS A 117 -2.39 7.14 -6.51
N LEU A 118 -3.31 8.03 -6.12
CA LEU A 118 -2.97 9.32 -5.52
C LEU A 118 -2.26 9.09 -4.17
N GLU A 119 -2.81 8.23 -3.34
CA GLU A 119 -2.21 7.75 -2.08
C GLU A 119 -1.90 6.25 -2.19
N PRO A 120 -0.71 5.88 -2.72
CA PRO A 120 -0.44 4.49 -3.05
C PRO A 120 -0.16 3.64 -1.83
N ALA A 121 -1.00 2.62 -1.59
CA ALA A 121 -0.84 1.67 -0.50
C ALA A 121 0.51 0.90 -0.56
N CYS A 122 1.02 0.61 -1.77
CA CYS A 122 2.32 -0.02 -1.96
C CYS A 122 3.49 0.84 -1.46
N LEU A 123 3.38 2.17 -1.53
CA LEU A 123 4.36 3.11 -0.97
C LEU A 123 4.30 3.09 0.56
N THR A 124 3.09 3.20 1.11
CA THR A 124 2.89 3.23 2.57
C THR A 124 3.31 1.92 3.24
N ALA A 125 3.09 0.78 2.57
CA ALA A 125 3.44 -0.54 3.09
C ALA A 125 4.94 -0.85 2.97
N CYS A 126 5.72 -0.03 2.26
CA CYS A 126 7.14 -0.28 2.03
C CYS A 126 8.01 0.28 3.14
N PHE A 127 8.46 -0.57 4.06
CA PHE A 127 9.27 -0.15 5.21
C PHE A 127 10.69 0.32 4.84
N VAL A 128 11.19 0.01 3.64
CA VAL A 128 12.48 0.49 3.11
C VAL A 128 12.33 1.69 2.18
N ASN A 129 11.12 2.23 2.01
CA ASN A 129 10.81 3.38 1.15
C ASN A 129 11.28 3.22 -0.31
N ALA A 130 11.13 2.01 -0.88
CA ALA A 130 11.50 1.76 -2.27
C ALA A 130 10.56 2.42 -3.29
N TYR A 131 9.42 2.96 -2.87
CA TYR A 131 8.46 3.64 -3.74
C TYR A 131 8.43 5.14 -3.48
N THR A 132 8.21 5.90 -4.56
CA THR A 132 8.04 7.35 -4.50
C THR A 132 6.84 7.74 -5.37
N LYS A 133 5.96 8.61 -4.84
CA LYS A 133 4.92 9.29 -5.62
C LYS A 133 5.49 10.61 -6.12
N THR A 134 5.51 10.80 -7.44
CA THR A 134 6.03 12.04 -8.04
C THR A 134 4.92 13.08 -8.23
N PRO A 135 5.26 14.38 -8.29
CA PRO A 135 4.27 15.43 -8.54
C PRO A 135 3.55 15.27 -9.88
N GLU A 136 4.20 14.69 -10.87
CA GLU A 136 3.64 14.42 -12.20
C GLU A 136 2.63 13.26 -12.20
N GLY A 137 2.52 12.53 -11.09
CA GLY A 137 1.52 11.49 -10.91
C GLY A 137 2.04 10.06 -11.00
N ALA A 138 3.32 9.83 -11.28
CA ALA A 138 3.89 8.51 -11.30
C ALA A 138 4.11 7.95 -9.88
N VAL A 139 3.96 6.65 -9.73
CA VAL A 139 4.49 5.88 -8.59
C VAL A 139 5.68 5.10 -9.12
N ILE A 140 6.86 5.59 -8.82
CA ILE A 140 8.13 4.98 -9.26
C ILE A 140 8.69 4.04 -8.19
N TYR A 141 9.61 3.17 -8.59
CA TYR A 141 10.19 2.14 -7.76
C TYR A 141 11.71 2.13 -7.89
N ASN A 142 12.41 2.12 -6.77
CA ASN A 142 13.86 1.99 -6.70
C ASN A 142 14.23 0.55 -6.31
N PRO A 143 14.82 -0.24 -7.23
CA PRO A 143 15.22 -1.61 -6.94
C PRO A 143 16.43 -1.72 -5.98
N ASP A 144 17.27 -0.67 -5.87
CA ASP A 144 18.54 -0.74 -5.13
C ASP A 144 18.35 -0.82 -3.61
N VAL A 145 17.21 -0.33 -3.11
CA VAL A 145 16.86 -0.39 -1.69
C VAL A 145 15.87 -1.52 -1.37
N CYS A 146 15.37 -2.22 -2.38
CA CYS A 146 14.36 -3.26 -2.20
C CYS A 146 14.96 -4.53 -1.59
N VAL A 147 14.33 -5.04 -0.53
CA VAL A 147 14.72 -6.29 0.14
C VAL A 147 13.85 -7.49 -0.26
N GLY A 148 12.94 -7.33 -1.23
CA GLY A 148 12.11 -8.42 -1.75
C GLY A 148 11.03 -8.96 -0.80
N CYS A 149 10.60 -8.20 0.20
CA CYS A 149 9.60 -8.64 1.20
C CYS A 149 8.19 -8.86 0.62
N ARG A 150 7.90 -8.38 -0.59
CA ARG A 150 6.62 -8.53 -1.32
C ARG A 150 5.38 -7.91 -0.65
N THR A 151 5.52 -7.18 0.43
CA THR A 151 4.39 -6.51 1.13
C THR A 151 3.61 -5.58 0.20
N CYS A 152 4.28 -4.93 -0.76
CA CYS A 152 3.65 -4.08 -1.76
C CYS A 152 2.68 -4.83 -2.71
N MET A 153 2.90 -6.15 -2.93
CA MET A 153 2.00 -6.98 -3.74
C MET A 153 0.68 -7.23 -2.98
N ILE A 154 0.77 -7.49 -1.68
CA ILE A 154 -0.39 -7.74 -0.80
C ILE A 154 -1.16 -6.45 -0.55
N ALA A 155 -0.44 -5.34 -0.37
CA ALA A 155 -1.06 -4.04 -0.08
C ALA A 155 -1.78 -3.42 -1.28
N CYS A 156 -1.49 -3.85 -2.51
CA CYS A 156 -2.07 -3.27 -3.71
C CYS A 156 -3.52 -3.76 -3.91
N PRO A 157 -4.54 -2.88 -3.84
CA PRO A 157 -5.94 -3.29 -4.03
C PRO A 157 -6.24 -3.75 -5.45
N PHE A 158 -5.36 -3.42 -6.41
CA PHE A 158 -5.47 -3.82 -7.81
C PHE A 158 -4.58 -5.02 -8.15
N SER A 159 -3.83 -5.55 -7.20
CA SER A 159 -2.93 -6.71 -7.34
C SER A 159 -1.93 -6.59 -8.52
N ILE A 160 -1.37 -5.40 -8.76
CA ILE A 160 -0.54 -5.11 -9.93
C ILE A 160 0.94 -5.45 -9.76
N PRO A 161 1.63 -5.09 -8.64
CA PRO A 161 3.06 -5.36 -8.54
C PRO A 161 3.35 -6.85 -8.68
N ALA A 162 4.30 -7.21 -9.54
CA ALA A 162 4.74 -8.58 -9.77
C ALA A 162 6.19 -8.75 -9.32
N PHE A 163 6.51 -9.87 -8.72
CA PHE A 163 7.86 -10.17 -8.26
C PHE A 163 8.59 -11.01 -9.31
N LYS A 164 9.84 -10.66 -9.61
CA LYS A 164 10.70 -11.40 -10.52
C LYS A 164 11.27 -12.64 -9.80
N TYR A 165 10.66 -13.79 -10.00
CA TYR A 165 11.07 -15.04 -9.35
C TYR A 165 12.30 -15.71 -9.98
N GLY A 166 12.66 -15.33 -11.19
CA GLY A 166 13.78 -15.93 -11.95
C GLY A 166 15.19 -15.61 -11.40
N SER A 167 15.32 -14.74 -10.39
CA SER A 167 16.62 -14.41 -9.80
C SER A 167 16.55 -14.43 -8.27
N ALA A 168 17.33 -15.31 -7.65
CA ALA A 168 17.39 -15.42 -6.19
C ALA A 168 18.15 -14.26 -5.53
N PHE A 169 19.07 -13.61 -6.25
CA PHE A 169 19.95 -12.57 -5.72
C PHE A 169 19.51 -11.15 -6.09
N GLU A 170 18.57 -11.00 -7.01
CA GLU A 170 18.05 -9.71 -7.44
C GLU A 170 16.54 -9.62 -7.15
N PRO A 171 16.15 -9.34 -5.91
CA PRO A 171 14.74 -9.23 -5.53
C PRO A 171 14.15 -7.96 -6.16
N ARG A 172 13.49 -8.09 -7.29
CA ARG A 172 12.88 -6.95 -7.99
C ARG A 172 11.37 -7.11 -8.05
N VAL A 173 10.68 -5.99 -7.86
CA VAL A 173 9.24 -5.88 -8.11
C VAL A 173 9.05 -5.11 -9.40
N MET A 174 8.33 -5.71 -10.33
CA MET A 174 8.09 -5.16 -11.66
C MET A 174 6.66 -4.62 -11.74
N LYS A 175 6.49 -3.47 -12.34
CA LYS A 175 5.20 -2.83 -12.63
C LYS A 175 5.39 -1.66 -13.58
N CYS A 176 4.29 -1.17 -14.15
CA CYS A 176 4.29 0.08 -14.90
C CYS A 176 4.87 1.23 -14.04
N ILE A 177 5.79 2.01 -14.61
CA ILE A 177 6.41 3.19 -14.01
C ILE A 177 5.92 4.50 -14.64
N PHE A 178 4.87 4.44 -15.48
CA PHE A 178 4.27 5.58 -16.19
C PHE A 178 5.24 6.23 -17.19
N CYS A 179 6.22 5.49 -17.71
CA CYS A 179 7.32 5.99 -18.56
C CYS A 179 7.97 7.26 -17.98
N TYR A 180 8.17 7.28 -16.63
CA TYR A 180 8.50 8.50 -15.89
C TYR A 180 9.77 9.17 -16.43
N ASP A 181 10.89 8.44 -16.44
CA ASP A 181 12.19 9.01 -16.79
C ASP A 181 12.31 9.40 -18.27
N THR A 182 11.68 8.63 -19.15
CA THR A 182 11.81 8.83 -20.60
C THR A 182 10.80 9.84 -21.16
N ARG A 183 9.63 9.99 -20.51
CA ARG A 183 8.50 10.75 -21.08
C ARG A 183 7.80 11.67 -20.09
N LEU A 184 7.21 11.13 -19.03
CA LEU A 184 6.28 11.86 -18.16
C LEU A 184 6.95 13.05 -17.47
N LYS A 185 8.17 12.89 -17.00
CA LYS A 185 8.98 13.95 -16.39
C LYS A 185 9.13 15.19 -17.27
N ASN A 186 9.05 15.01 -18.58
CA ASN A 186 9.11 16.06 -19.59
C ASN A 186 7.72 16.46 -20.11
N GLY A 187 6.63 16.08 -19.42
CA GLY A 187 5.25 16.36 -19.82
C GLY A 187 4.77 15.60 -21.05
N ARG A 188 5.51 14.59 -21.52
CA ARG A 188 5.16 13.80 -22.70
C ARG A 188 4.25 12.64 -22.31
N PRO A 189 3.28 12.27 -23.19
CA PRO A 189 2.42 11.12 -22.95
C PRO A 189 3.21 9.81 -22.87
N PRO A 190 2.78 8.83 -22.06
CA PRO A 190 3.34 7.49 -22.05
C PRO A 190 3.31 6.82 -23.41
N ALA A 191 4.27 5.94 -23.70
CA ALA A 191 4.38 5.28 -25.00
C ALA A 191 3.10 4.53 -25.41
N CYS A 192 2.41 3.91 -24.47
CA CYS A 192 1.15 3.20 -24.71
C CYS A 192 0.01 4.14 -25.15
N VAL A 193 0.04 5.40 -24.75
CA VAL A 193 -0.96 6.40 -25.16
C VAL A 193 -0.70 6.84 -26.59
N GLU A 194 0.54 7.21 -26.91
CA GLU A 194 0.93 7.61 -28.27
C GLU A 194 0.65 6.50 -29.31
N ALA A 195 0.82 5.25 -28.90
CA ALA A 195 0.64 4.11 -29.79
C ALA A 195 -0.81 3.68 -29.99
N CYS A 196 -1.80 4.33 -29.33
CA CYS A 196 -3.20 3.92 -29.42
C CYS A 196 -3.86 4.44 -30.71
N PRO A 197 -4.11 3.60 -31.75
CA PRO A 197 -4.68 4.06 -33.02
C PRO A 197 -6.13 4.50 -32.91
N MET A 198 -6.86 4.00 -31.89
CA MET A 198 -8.28 4.31 -31.68
C MET A 198 -8.50 5.49 -30.74
N GLU A 199 -7.42 6.14 -30.29
CA GLU A 199 -7.49 7.22 -29.27
C GLU A 199 -8.35 6.84 -28.04
N ALA A 200 -8.35 5.53 -27.71
CA ALA A 200 -9.02 5.03 -26.51
C ALA A 200 -8.33 5.51 -25.23
N LEU A 201 -7.08 5.93 -25.33
CA LEU A 201 -6.26 6.45 -24.25
C LEU A 201 -6.05 7.96 -24.45
N THR A 202 -6.55 8.77 -23.52
CA THR A 202 -6.39 10.23 -23.54
C THR A 202 -5.50 10.66 -22.40
N PHE A 203 -4.35 11.30 -22.70
CA PHE A 203 -3.42 11.83 -21.71
C PHE A 203 -3.70 13.30 -21.41
N GLY A 204 -3.49 13.72 -20.17
CA GLY A 204 -3.64 15.11 -19.76
C GLY A 204 -3.58 15.29 -18.26
N ASN A 205 -3.89 16.50 -17.79
CA ASN A 205 -4.05 16.75 -16.36
C ASN A 205 -5.26 15.96 -15.83
N ARG A 206 -5.09 15.30 -14.68
CA ARG A 206 -6.14 14.43 -14.10
C ARG A 206 -7.47 15.15 -13.91
N ARG A 207 -7.45 16.40 -13.45
CA ARG A 207 -8.69 17.19 -13.22
C ARG A 207 -9.43 17.47 -14.55
N GLU A 208 -8.67 17.77 -15.59
CA GLU A 208 -9.23 17.96 -16.93
C GLU A 208 -9.81 16.67 -17.50
N LEU A 209 -9.11 15.54 -17.29
CA LEU A 209 -9.58 14.23 -17.72
C LEU A 209 -10.91 13.84 -17.06
N LEU A 210 -11.08 14.11 -15.76
CA LEU A 210 -12.37 13.93 -15.08
C LEU A 210 -13.47 14.77 -15.70
N SER A 211 -13.18 16.03 -16.05
CA SER A 211 -14.12 16.91 -16.75
C SER A 211 -14.47 16.38 -18.15
N ILE A 212 -13.48 15.85 -18.88
CA ILE A 212 -13.69 15.24 -20.20
C ILE A 212 -14.54 13.98 -20.06
N ALA A 213 -14.26 13.11 -19.09
CA ALA A 213 -15.02 11.90 -18.84
C ALA A 213 -16.49 12.19 -18.55
N ARG A 214 -16.77 13.11 -17.62
CA ARG A 214 -18.15 13.54 -17.30
C ARG A 214 -18.87 14.10 -18.51
N ARG A 215 -18.22 14.92 -19.34
CA ARG A 215 -18.81 15.44 -20.58
C ARG A 215 -19.09 14.34 -21.59
N ARG A 216 -18.24 13.30 -21.72
CA ARG A 216 -18.50 12.16 -22.60
C ARG A 216 -19.72 11.39 -22.16
N ILE A 217 -19.81 11.07 -20.85
CA ILE A 217 -20.96 10.38 -20.25
C ILE A 217 -22.25 11.19 -20.45
N SER A 218 -22.25 12.48 -20.08
CA SER A 218 -23.44 13.33 -20.19
C SER A 218 -23.95 13.54 -21.66
N ARG A 219 -23.04 13.51 -22.64
CA ARG A 219 -23.40 13.63 -24.05
C ARG A 219 -24.01 12.36 -24.64
N LYS A 220 -23.69 11.21 -24.10
CA LYS A 220 -24.13 9.90 -24.58
C LYS A 220 -24.47 8.98 -23.39
N PRO A 221 -25.52 9.32 -22.62
CA PRO A 221 -25.87 8.59 -21.41
C PRO A 221 -26.21 7.11 -21.67
N ASP A 222 -26.77 6.82 -22.85
CA ASP A 222 -27.12 5.46 -23.26
C ASP A 222 -25.89 4.59 -23.61
N ASN A 223 -24.76 5.23 -23.88
CA ASN A 223 -23.52 4.56 -24.30
C ASN A 223 -22.47 4.45 -23.18
N TYR A 224 -22.73 4.96 -22.00
CA TYR A 224 -21.78 4.92 -20.89
C TYR A 224 -22.49 4.74 -19.55
N VAL A 225 -21.91 3.94 -18.69
CA VAL A 225 -22.31 3.87 -17.28
C VAL A 225 -21.97 5.20 -16.60
N ASP A 226 -22.90 5.73 -15.78
CA ASP A 226 -22.66 6.97 -15.02
C ASP A 226 -21.71 6.73 -13.83
N HIS A 227 -20.49 6.31 -14.15
CA HIS A 227 -19.41 6.09 -13.21
C HIS A 227 -18.04 6.25 -13.89
N ILE A 228 -17.11 6.89 -13.20
CA ILE A 228 -15.71 7.01 -13.64
C ILE A 228 -14.88 6.19 -12.66
N TYR A 229 -14.47 4.99 -13.08
CA TYR A 229 -13.62 4.16 -12.24
C TYR A 229 -12.21 4.76 -12.10
N GLY A 230 -11.70 4.83 -10.90
CA GLY A 230 -10.43 5.49 -10.56
C GLY A 230 -10.62 6.94 -10.08
N GLU A 231 -11.84 7.50 -10.11
CA GLU A 231 -12.10 8.80 -9.50
C GLU A 231 -11.93 8.75 -7.99
N HIS A 232 -12.52 7.75 -7.34
CA HIS A 232 -12.55 7.57 -5.89
C HIS A 232 -11.93 6.27 -5.41
N GLU A 233 -11.84 5.23 -6.24
CA GLU A 233 -11.32 3.91 -5.86
C GLU A 233 -9.90 4.01 -5.31
N ALA A 234 -9.68 3.41 -4.13
CA ALA A 234 -8.43 3.50 -3.35
C ALA A 234 -7.98 4.94 -3.04
N GLY A 235 -8.93 5.89 -2.89
CA GLY A 235 -8.65 7.32 -2.72
C GLY A 235 -8.33 8.05 -4.01
N GLY A 236 -8.63 7.46 -5.17
CA GLY A 236 -8.38 7.99 -6.51
C GLY A 236 -7.08 7.50 -7.13
N THR A 237 -7.07 7.46 -8.46
CA THR A 237 -5.94 6.98 -9.27
C THR A 237 -5.63 7.96 -10.41
N SER A 238 -4.42 7.85 -10.99
CA SER A 238 -4.03 8.60 -12.19
C SER A 238 -4.57 7.98 -13.48
N TRP A 239 -5.00 6.73 -13.46
CA TRP A 239 -5.70 6.07 -14.56
C TRP A 239 -7.19 6.06 -14.28
N LEU A 240 -7.96 6.63 -15.18
CA LEU A 240 -9.40 6.78 -15.10
C LEU A 240 -10.04 5.95 -16.20
N TYR A 241 -11.21 5.35 -15.95
CA TYR A 241 -11.89 4.52 -16.94
C TYR A 241 -13.34 4.94 -17.07
N ILE A 242 -13.83 4.95 -18.32
CA ILE A 242 -15.25 5.01 -18.66
C ILE A 242 -15.63 3.78 -19.47
N SER A 243 -16.81 3.23 -19.24
CA SER A 243 -17.25 1.97 -19.82
C SER A 243 -18.66 2.07 -20.38
N PRO A 244 -18.94 1.41 -21.53
CA PRO A 244 -20.31 1.30 -22.06
C PRO A 244 -21.14 0.23 -21.34
N ALA A 245 -20.52 -0.65 -20.53
CA ALA A 245 -21.19 -1.67 -19.74
C ALA A 245 -20.70 -1.61 -18.28
N PRO A 246 -21.42 -2.23 -17.33
CA PRO A 246 -21.00 -2.31 -15.94
C PRO A 246 -19.56 -2.76 -15.80
N PHE A 247 -18.80 -2.12 -14.90
CA PHE A 247 -17.36 -2.36 -14.75
C PHE A 247 -17.03 -3.78 -14.34
N GLU A 248 -17.93 -4.45 -13.59
CA GLU A 248 -17.79 -5.87 -13.20
C GLU A 248 -17.67 -6.76 -14.42
N GLN A 249 -18.41 -6.46 -15.51
CA GLN A 249 -18.40 -7.22 -16.76
C GLN A 249 -17.09 -7.04 -17.54
N ALA A 250 -16.34 -5.99 -17.25
CA ALA A 250 -14.99 -5.78 -17.75
C ALA A 250 -13.91 -6.23 -16.72
N GLY A 251 -14.29 -7.04 -15.73
CA GLY A 251 -13.40 -7.62 -14.75
C GLY A 251 -12.82 -6.63 -13.75
N PHE A 252 -13.45 -5.46 -13.53
CA PHE A 252 -13.05 -4.56 -12.46
C PHE A 252 -13.54 -5.03 -11.10
N ASP A 253 -12.71 -4.87 -10.09
CA ASP A 253 -13.10 -5.13 -8.72
C ASP A 253 -13.80 -3.89 -8.14
N MET A 254 -15.10 -4.00 -7.93
CA MET A 254 -15.93 -2.94 -7.33
C MET A 254 -15.91 -2.96 -5.80
N SER A 255 -15.26 -3.95 -5.20
CA SER A 255 -15.08 -4.00 -3.73
C SER A 255 -13.95 -3.09 -3.24
N VAL A 256 -13.15 -2.53 -4.16
CA VAL A 256 -12.08 -1.58 -3.82
C VAL A 256 -12.68 -0.37 -3.10
N PRO A 257 -12.22 -0.06 -1.87
CA PRO A 257 -12.78 1.03 -1.10
C PRO A 257 -12.57 2.38 -1.78
N LYS A 258 -13.54 3.29 -1.63
CA LYS A 258 -13.49 4.64 -2.23
C LYS A 258 -12.54 5.60 -1.51
N GLN A 259 -11.98 5.19 -0.40
CA GLN A 259 -11.02 5.99 0.38
C GLN A 259 -9.64 5.33 0.36
N PRO A 260 -8.56 6.10 0.63
CA PRO A 260 -7.22 5.54 0.67
C PRO A 260 -7.11 4.38 1.66
N ILE A 261 -6.40 3.31 1.28
CA ILE A 261 -6.17 2.14 2.13
C ILE A 261 -5.50 2.52 3.46
N LEU A 262 -4.66 3.54 3.45
CA LEU A 262 -3.99 4.04 4.65
C LEU A 262 -4.98 4.46 5.75
N ASN A 263 -6.16 4.96 5.38
CA ASN A 263 -7.16 5.41 6.37
C ASN A 263 -7.67 4.26 7.25
N PHE A 264 -7.72 3.03 6.73
CA PHE A 264 -8.15 1.85 7.50
C PHE A 264 -7.14 1.41 8.56
N VAL A 265 -5.86 1.71 8.37
CA VAL A 265 -4.79 1.30 9.29
C VAL A 265 -4.27 2.45 10.15
N LYS A 266 -4.63 3.69 9.82
CA LYS A 266 -4.14 4.90 10.48
C LYS A 266 -4.43 4.91 11.98
N ASP A 267 -5.65 4.59 12.37
CA ASP A 267 -6.08 4.58 13.78
C ASP A 267 -5.37 3.48 14.56
N PHE A 268 -5.22 2.30 13.95
CA PHE A 268 -4.46 1.20 14.53
C PHE A 268 -2.98 1.59 14.73
N LEU A 269 -2.35 2.17 13.72
CA LEU A 269 -0.95 2.60 13.81
C LEU A 269 -0.73 3.71 14.83
N ALA A 270 -1.73 4.57 15.08
CA ALA A 270 -1.67 5.60 16.12
C ALA A 270 -1.66 5.01 17.54
N VAL A 271 -2.29 3.85 17.75
CA VAL A 271 -2.34 3.17 19.05
C VAL A 271 -1.07 2.37 19.35
N VAL A 272 -0.36 1.87 18.32
CA VAL A 272 0.83 1.02 18.48
C VAL A 272 1.93 1.64 19.37
N PRO A 273 2.37 2.90 19.17
CA PRO A 273 3.36 3.53 20.04
C PRO A 273 2.90 3.61 21.49
N MET A 274 1.62 3.89 21.73
CA MET A 274 1.04 3.93 23.06
C MET A 274 1.10 2.57 23.76
N VAL A 275 0.76 1.50 23.05
CA VAL A 275 0.86 0.12 23.57
C VAL A 275 2.31 -0.23 23.88
N LEU A 276 3.24 0.05 22.95
CA LEU A 276 4.66 -0.26 23.11
C LEU A 276 5.34 0.52 24.25
N THR A 277 4.81 1.65 24.66
CA THR A 277 5.37 2.43 25.78
C THR A 277 4.68 2.14 27.12
N ILE A 278 3.36 2.03 27.16
CA ILE A 278 2.59 1.86 28.39
C ILE A 278 2.76 0.44 28.95
N TRP A 279 2.65 -0.60 28.12
CA TRP A 279 2.72 -1.97 28.60
C TRP A 279 4.08 -2.37 29.20
N PRO A 280 5.23 -2.07 28.60
CA PRO A 280 6.51 -2.31 29.23
C PRO A 280 6.69 -1.54 30.54
N GLY A 281 6.20 -0.28 30.60
CA GLY A 281 6.23 0.52 31.82
C GLY A 281 5.39 -0.09 32.93
N LEU A 282 4.18 -0.56 32.61
CA LEU A 282 3.30 -1.24 33.54
C LEU A 282 3.91 -2.55 34.06
N PHE A 283 4.41 -3.39 33.17
CA PHE A 283 5.05 -4.66 33.56
C PHE A 283 6.33 -4.43 34.38
N ALA A 284 7.15 -3.45 34.00
CA ALA A 284 8.32 -3.07 34.83
C ALA A 284 7.90 -2.59 36.23
N GLY A 285 6.83 -1.80 36.32
CA GLY A 285 6.26 -1.36 37.59
C GLY A 285 5.78 -2.53 38.45
N ILE A 286 5.01 -3.45 37.87
CA ILE A 286 4.54 -4.67 38.56
C ILE A 286 5.73 -5.54 38.99
N PHE A 287 6.71 -5.76 38.11
CA PHE A 287 7.91 -6.53 38.44
C PHE A 287 8.66 -5.92 39.60
N LEU A 288 8.87 -4.60 39.63
CA LEU A 288 9.57 -3.92 40.75
C LEU A 288 8.78 -4.03 42.06
N LEU A 289 7.46 -3.95 42.02
CA LEU A 289 6.60 -4.14 43.17
C LEU A 289 6.71 -5.58 43.75
N CYS A 290 6.61 -6.58 42.85
CA CYS A 290 6.75 -7.98 43.25
C CYS A 290 8.14 -8.29 43.80
N ARG A 291 9.19 -7.78 43.14
CA ARG A 291 10.58 -7.93 43.62
C ARG A 291 10.80 -7.29 44.98
N ASN A 292 10.21 -6.11 45.21
CA ASN A 292 10.36 -5.43 46.50
C ASN A 292 9.57 -6.15 47.61
N ARG A 293 8.41 -6.75 47.30
CA ARG A 293 7.63 -7.57 48.19
C ARG A 293 8.40 -8.84 48.63
N ASN A 294 9.05 -9.53 47.67
CA ASN A 294 9.87 -10.70 47.96
C ASN A 294 11.13 -10.38 48.79
N ARG A 295 11.71 -9.18 48.58
CA ARG A 295 12.86 -8.74 49.43
C ARG A 295 12.45 -8.39 50.85
N ASN A 296 11.25 -7.86 51.07
CA ASN A 296 10.73 -7.51 52.39
C ASN A 296 10.04 -8.69 53.10
N GLY A 297 9.76 -9.79 52.38
CA GLY A 297 9.12 -10.99 52.93
C GLY A 297 10.07 -12.17 53.19
N ARG A 298 11.38 -12.02 52.95
CA ARG A 298 12.36 -13.01 53.42
C ARG A 298 12.62 -12.75 54.89
N PRO A 299 12.27 -13.68 55.79
CA PRO A 299 12.72 -13.58 57.17
C PRO A 299 14.26 -13.62 57.15
N GLU A 300 14.82 -12.75 57.95
CA GLU A 300 16.27 -12.62 58.15
C GLU A 300 16.83 -13.98 58.52
N LYS A 301 17.98 -14.36 57.96
CA LYS A 301 18.70 -15.62 58.18
C LYS A 301 19.22 -15.75 59.64
N SER A 302 18.40 -15.48 60.63
CA SER A 302 18.74 -15.67 62.04
C SER A 302 18.38 -17.05 62.60
N GLN A 303 17.70 -17.91 61.85
CA GLN A 303 17.37 -19.27 62.32
C GLN A 303 18.32 -20.36 61.77
N GLU A 304 19.06 -20.11 60.69
CA GLU A 304 19.97 -21.10 60.10
C GLU A 304 21.32 -21.20 60.90
N THR A 305 21.69 -20.14 61.61
CA THR A 305 22.85 -20.13 62.51
C THR A 305 22.56 -20.78 63.85
N ALA A 306 21.34 -20.61 64.37
CA ALA A 306 20.94 -21.22 65.64
C ALA A 306 20.85 -22.76 65.57
N VAL A 307 20.35 -23.31 64.46
CA VAL A 307 20.27 -24.77 64.27
C VAL A 307 21.63 -25.40 63.99
N ARG A 308 22.61 -24.64 63.46
CA ARG A 308 23.98 -25.14 63.26
C ARG A 308 24.79 -25.19 64.58
N GLU A 309 24.57 -24.26 65.50
CA GLU A 309 25.21 -24.25 66.81
C GLU A 309 24.63 -25.33 67.70
N GLU A 310 23.36 -25.73 67.62
CA GLU A 310 22.77 -26.85 68.33
C GLU A 310 23.32 -28.22 67.86
N ILE A 311 23.61 -28.41 66.60
CA ILE A 311 24.13 -29.67 66.03
C ILE A 311 25.59 -29.86 66.35
N ASP A 312 26.40 -28.81 66.45
CA ASP A 312 27.80 -28.89 66.78
C ASP A 312 28.01 -29.14 68.30
N HIS A 313 27.02 -28.82 69.15
CA HIS A 313 27.12 -29.10 70.62
C HIS A 313 26.77 -30.55 70.99
N GLU A 314 25.98 -31.27 70.19
CA GLU A 314 25.62 -32.67 70.40
C GLU A 314 26.71 -33.66 69.88
N SER A 315 27.66 -33.22 69.05
CA SER A 315 28.70 -34.09 68.47
C SER A 315 29.99 -34.14 69.24
N HIS A 316 30.09 -33.45 70.38
CA HIS A 316 31.31 -33.45 71.24
C HIS A 316 31.09 -33.90 72.72
N GLY A 317 30.02 -34.68 72.95
CA GLY A 317 29.71 -35.23 74.27
C GLY A 317 29.60 -36.74 74.23
N GLU A 318 30.70 -37.45 73.87
CA GLU A 318 31.01 -38.85 74.25
C GLU A 318 32.50 -39.02 74.20
#